data_fc54ddfdce4635fee463c215f0bd4081
#
_entry.id   fc54ddfdce4635fee463c215f0bd4081
#
_cell.length_a   1.000
_cell.length_b   1.000
_cell.length_c   1.000
_cell.angle_alpha   90.00
_cell.angle_beta   90.00
_cell.angle_gamma   90.00
#
_symmetry.space_group_name_H-M   'P 1'
#
loop_
_entity.id
_entity.type
_entity.pdbx_description
1 polymer ?
#
loop_
_entity_poly.entity_id
_entity_poly.type
_entity_poly.pdbx_seq_one_letter_code
_entity_poly.pdbx_strand_id
1 'polypeptide(L)'
;MSQTAVQSPTARTGGVDLSLEIIVLLIFGLFMALVGLLLLPIQRGALPHAPDSTHGLFLVLLSLQAITLGKTPFGDFRRSWLLVALGAGVGVVGMVGCFIPGLPREPLRLLVGLVLTAGGLTLLLGLLVARDRARLWLRGPAPLRHLTLAAGLVYGFSLLAGLVTLFPGLPAQHHTAILLLAFGASFFYLAGSLREVRRRFPIPIPPSPSPAPASAPGGLDRAEGRSGWSQMRARLGEEAALSPAPAILFLLAILLGLLGILLFPVSRGLLPFSPDGQLGLMLVLMAIQMLALGDTPVGRFRRSGWLVAVGLGFAGAGIFACIVPGILTSSLQLLLGVLNLGGGLVLLTGQLWQRRREREKDKEREREGYKETEGEREKDKDKEKEKAPVRQSLAIDPGLAADPGSPSRVPTLPPPLARLAVTQTLLNLVGIGFGLSMLVPGMLPLPVIAGILILNGGLLTQLALILRQLDAITTPQA
;
A
#
# COMPACT_ATOMS: atom_id res chain seq x y z
N MET A 1 -18.31 14.97 -45.28
CA MET A 1 -17.41 13.81 -45.11
C MET A 1 -16.22 14.25 -44.26
N SER A 2 -16.35 14.18 -42.93
CA SER A 2 -15.29 14.53 -41.98
C SER A 2 -14.65 13.24 -41.50
N GLN A 3 -13.40 13.00 -41.89
CA GLN A 3 -12.58 11.89 -41.41
C GLN A 3 -12.17 12.19 -39.99
N THR A 4 -12.77 11.45 -39.04
CA THR A 4 -12.25 11.36 -37.67
C THR A 4 -10.93 10.60 -37.71
N ALA A 5 -9.82 11.32 -37.52
CA ALA A 5 -8.50 10.75 -37.34
C ALA A 5 -8.50 9.87 -36.11
N VAL A 6 -8.44 8.56 -36.31
CA VAL A 6 -8.17 7.56 -35.28
C VAL A 6 -6.75 7.85 -34.74
N GLN A 7 -6.66 8.44 -33.56
CA GLN A 7 -5.40 8.59 -32.86
C GLN A 7 -4.84 7.19 -32.56
N SER A 8 -3.76 6.86 -33.23
CA SER A 8 -2.96 5.65 -32.98
C SER A 8 -2.55 5.62 -31.50
N PRO A 9 -2.71 4.50 -30.79
CA PRO A 9 -2.24 4.39 -29.42
C PRO A 9 -0.71 4.51 -29.42
N THR A 10 -0.22 5.64 -28.91
CA THR A 10 1.19 5.87 -28.68
C THR A 10 1.80 4.70 -27.94
N ALA A 11 2.84 4.11 -28.50
CA ALA A 11 3.58 2.97 -27.99
C ALA A 11 3.88 3.15 -26.47
N ARG A 12 3.29 2.30 -25.64
CA ARG A 12 3.52 2.24 -24.19
C ARG A 12 4.95 1.78 -23.95
N THR A 13 5.85 2.73 -23.79
CA THR A 13 7.23 2.47 -23.37
C THR A 13 7.24 1.83 -21.96
N GLY A 14 7.61 0.55 -21.87
CA GLY A 14 8.40 -0.10 -20.82
C GLY A 14 8.00 -0.01 -19.32
N GLY A 15 6.76 0.33 -18.94
CA GLY A 15 6.33 0.25 -17.55
C GLY A 15 5.91 -1.20 -17.20
N VAL A 16 6.45 -1.77 -16.12
CA VAL A 16 6.04 -3.08 -15.62
C VAL A 16 4.81 -2.89 -14.73
N ASP A 17 3.60 -3.14 -15.27
CA ASP A 17 2.35 -3.11 -14.51
C ASP A 17 2.28 -4.36 -13.60
N LEU A 18 2.90 -4.27 -12.41
CA LEU A 18 2.74 -5.25 -11.35
C LEU A 18 1.67 -4.75 -10.38
N SER A 19 0.59 -5.52 -10.24
CA SER A 19 -0.38 -5.21 -9.20
C SER A 19 0.22 -5.44 -7.82
N LEU A 20 -0.31 -4.73 -6.83
CA LEU A 20 0.11 -4.85 -5.44
C LEU A 20 0.06 -6.30 -4.93
N GLU A 21 -0.96 -7.07 -5.34
CA GLU A 21 -1.10 -8.49 -5.01
C GLU A 21 0.10 -9.32 -5.49
N ILE A 22 0.57 -9.08 -6.72
CA ILE A 22 1.75 -9.76 -7.26
C ILE A 22 3.00 -9.41 -6.45
N ILE A 23 3.14 -8.15 -6.04
CA ILE A 23 4.27 -7.70 -5.21
C ILE A 23 4.28 -8.42 -3.86
N VAL A 24 3.13 -8.50 -3.19
CA VAL A 24 3.00 -9.21 -1.90
C VAL A 24 3.35 -10.69 -2.06
N LEU A 25 2.88 -11.33 -3.12
CA LEU A 25 3.22 -12.73 -3.42
C LEU A 25 4.73 -12.92 -3.68
N LEU A 26 5.38 -11.97 -4.37
CA LEU A 26 6.83 -12.01 -4.61
C LEU A 26 7.62 -11.85 -3.31
N ILE A 27 7.24 -10.93 -2.42
CA ILE A 27 7.90 -10.73 -1.12
C ILE A 27 7.74 -11.98 -0.25
N PHE A 28 6.53 -12.58 -0.24
CA PHE A 28 6.27 -13.79 0.53
C PHE A 28 7.05 -14.99 -0.02
N GLY A 29 7.10 -15.14 -1.34
CA GLY A 29 7.91 -16.15 -2.01
C GLY A 29 9.39 -15.99 -1.71
N LEU A 30 9.90 -14.75 -1.72
CA LEU A 30 11.27 -14.42 -1.36
C LEU A 30 11.58 -14.78 0.10
N PHE A 31 10.65 -14.47 1.02
CA PHE A 31 10.76 -14.82 2.43
C PHE A 31 10.89 -16.34 2.60
N MET A 32 9.96 -17.12 2.03
CA MET A 32 9.99 -18.59 2.13
C MET A 32 11.24 -19.20 1.50
N ALA A 33 11.68 -18.69 0.36
CA ALA A 33 12.88 -19.15 -0.30
C ALA A 33 14.14 -18.84 0.53
N LEU A 34 14.24 -17.64 1.11
CA LEU A 34 15.36 -17.27 1.97
C LEU A 34 15.40 -18.09 3.25
N VAL A 35 14.26 -18.29 3.93
CA VAL A 35 14.19 -19.16 5.12
C VAL A 35 14.64 -20.57 4.77
N GLY A 36 14.11 -21.15 3.68
CA GLY A 36 14.50 -22.50 3.23
C GLY A 36 16.00 -22.59 2.89
N LEU A 37 16.55 -21.60 2.19
CA LEU A 37 17.96 -21.56 1.80
C LEU A 37 18.87 -21.41 3.02
N LEU A 38 18.55 -20.49 3.93
CA LEU A 38 19.36 -20.18 5.11
C LEU A 38 19.25 -21.26 6.20
N LEU A 39 18.18 -22.03 6.22
CA LEU A 39 18.00 -23.11 7.18
C LEU A 39 19.13 -24.16 7.07
N LEU A 40 19.66 -24.42 5.88
CA LEU A 40 20.75 -25.37 5.67
C LEU A 40 22.07 -24.97 6.35
N PRO A 41 22.62 -23.75 6.16
CA PRO A 41 23.82 -23.34 6.86
C PRO A 41 23.57 -23.09 8.37
N ILE A 42 22.37 -22.67 8.77
CA ILE A 42 21.98 -22.55 10.17
C ILE A 42 22.06 -23.91 10.87
N GLN A 43 21.52 -24.97 10.27
CA GLN A 43 21.56 -26.33 10.80
C GLN A 43 22.97 -26.89 10.95
N ARG A 44 23.89 -26.43 10.09
CA ARG A 44 25.32 -26.78 10.18
C ARG A 44 26.09 -25.97 11.20
N GLY A 45 25.42 -25.04 11.91
CA GLY A 45 26.05 -24.13 12.87
C GLY A 45 26.92 -23.04 12.22
N ALA A 46 26.85 -22.86 10.90
CA ALA A 46 27.62 -21.84 10.17
C ALA A 46 27.05 -20.44 10.31
N LEU A 47 25.74 -20.31 10.60
CA LEU A 47 25.06 -19.03 10.76
C LEU A 47 24.25 -19.01 12.07
N PRO A 48 24.21 -17.87 12.78
CA PRO A 48 23.30 -17.68 13.91
C PRO A 48 21.86 -17.64 13.42
N HIS A 49 20.91 -17.99 14.28
CA HIS A 49 19.48 -17.99 13.96
C HIS A 49 18.64 -17.30 15.01
N ALA A 50 17.76 -16.39 14.57
CA ALA A 50 16.76 -15.73 15.39
C ALA A 50 15.35 -16.27 15.08
N PRO A 51 14.92 -17.39 15.72
CA PRO A 51 13.63 -17.99 15.41
C PRO A 51 12.44 -17.09 15.73
N ASP A 52 12.54 -16.30 16.81
CA ASP A 52 11.48 -15.38 17.23
C ASP A 52 11.22 -14.30 16.18
N SER A 53 12.30 -13.66 15.68
CA SER A 53 12.22 -12.67 14.61
C SER A 53 11.76 -13.28 13.29
N THR A 54 12.16 -14.51 12.98
CA THR A 54 11.74 -15.24 11.77
C THR A 54 10.23 -15.49 11.78
N HIS A 55 9.69 -16.05 12.89
CA HIS A 55 8.25 -16.28 13.03
C HIS A 55 7.46 -14.97 13.09
N GLY A 56 8.01 -13.95 13.77
CA GLY A 56 7.42 -12.63 13.84
C GLY A 56 7.26 -11.99 12.46
N LEU A 57 8.33 -11.96 11.66
CA LEU A 57 8.28 -11.43 10.30
C LEU A 57 7.30 -12.22 9.41
N PHE A 58 7.27 -13.54 9.57
CA PHE A 58 6.30 -14.37 8.88
C PHE A 58 4.86 -13.93 9.16
N LEU A 59 4.50 -13.70 10.43
CA LEU A 59 3.17 -13.24 10.82
C LEU A 59 2.85 -11.84 10.26
N VAL A 60 3.83 -10.93 10.22
CA VAL A 60 3.67 -9.61 9.59
C VAL A 60 3.38 -9.75 8.10
N LEU A 61 4.14 -10.56 7.37
CA LEU A 61 3.91 -10.81 5.95
C LEU A 61 2.56 -11.50 5.69
N LEU A 62 2.19 -12.45 6.55
CA LEU A 62 0.90 -13.14 6.49
C LEU A 62 -0.26 -12.17 6.72
N SER A 63 -0.14 -11.24 7.67
CA SER A 63 -1.14 -10.20 7.90
C SER A 63 -1.32 -9.32 6.67
N LEU A 64 -0.22 -8.94 6.03
CA LEU A 64 -0.24 -8.18 4.78
C LEU A 64 -0.95 -8.96 3.67
N GLN A 65 -0.64 -10.26 3.54
CA GLN A 65 -1.28 -11.13 2.56
C GLN A 65 -2.79 -11.28 2.82
N ALA A 66 -3.20 -11.47 4.07
CA ALA A 66 -4.61 -11.58 4.44
C ALA A 66 -5.40 -10.30 4.10
N ILE A 67 -4.81 -9.12 4.31
CA ILE A 67 -5.42 -7.84 4.02
C ILE A 67 -5.50 -7.56 2.50
N THR A 68 -4.51 -8.02 1.71
CA THR A 68 -4.45 -7.76 0.26
C THR A 68 -5.25 -8.71 -0.58
N LEU A 69 -5.32 -9.99 -0.20
CA LEU A 69 -5.90 -11.08 -1.01
C LEU A 69 -7.43 -11.16 -0.97
N GLY A 70 -8.15 -10.17 -0.47
CA GLY A 70 -9.61 -10.20 -0.30
C GLY A 70 -10.47 -10.73 -1.48
N LYS A 71 -9.90 -10.90 -2.69
CA LYS A 71 -10.50 -11.60 -3.82
C LYS A 71 -9.51 -12.61 -4.37
N THR A 72 -9.61 -13.86 -3.94
CA THR A 72 -8.91 -14.95 -4.62
C THR A 72 -9.70 -15.39 -5.86
N PRO A 73 -9.04 -15.87 -6.93
CA PRO A 73 -9.75 -16.36 -8.11
C PRO A 73 -10.73 -17.50 -7.83
N PHE A 74 -10.63 -18.16 -6.67
CA PHE A 74 -11.37 -19.37 -6.29
C PHE A 74 -12.39 -19.16 -5.16
N GLY A 75 -12.43 -17.98 -4.55
CA GLY A 75 -13.38 -17.65 -3.49
C GLY A 75 -13.56 -16.14 -3.39
N ASP A 76 -14.82 -15.69 -3.43
CA ASP A 76 -15.19 -14.36 -2.99
C ASP A 76 -15.04 -14.30 -1.47
N PHE A 77 -13.81 -14.28 -0.97
CA PHE A 77 -13.55 -13.85 0.40
C PHE A 77 -13.82 -12.35 0.42
N ARG A 78 -15.04 -11.98 0.72
CA ARG A 78 -15.42 -10.59 0.94
C ARG A 78 -14.50 -10.04 2.01
N ARG A 79 -13.80 -8.97 1.71
CA ARG A 79 -13.00 -8.24 2.71
C ARG A 79 -13.96 -7.74 3.77
N SER A 80 -14.13 -8.52 4.82
CA SER A 80 -14.87 -8.08 5.99
C SER A 80 -13.95 -7.29 6.90
N TRP A 81 -14.51 -6.32 7.61
CA TRP A 81 -13.77 -5.60 8.66
C TRP A 81 -13.16 -6.55 9.70
N LEU A 82 -13.80 -7.70 9.93
CA LEU A 82 -13.28 -8.77 10.79
C LEU A 82 -11.94 -9.31 10.26
N LEU A 83 -11.83 -9.57 8.96
CA LEU A 83 -10.59 -10.09 8.35
C LEU A 83 -9.46 -9.05 8.45
N VAL A 84 -9.78 -7.77 8.25
CA VAL A 84 -8.81 -6.67 8.39
C VAL A 84 -8.35 -6.54 9.85
N ALA A 85 -9.27 -6.59 10.82
CA ALA A 85 -8.95 -6.51 12.24
C ALA A 85 -8.13 -7.73 12.72
N LEU A 86 -8.50 -8.94 12.28
CA LEU A 86 -7.76 -10.16 12.58
C LEU A 86 -6.36 -10.12 11.95
N GLY A 87 -6.25 -9.72 10.69
CA GLY A 87 -4.98 -9.55 10.00
C GLY A 87 -4.09 -8.54 10.71
N ALA A 88 -4.63 -7.39 11.10
CA ALA A 88 -3.88 -6.38 11.86
C ALA A 88 -3.43 -6.93 13.22
N GLY A 89 -4.27 -7.67 13.93
CA GLY A 89 -3.90 -8.33 15.20
C GLY A 89 -2.75 -9.32 15.02
N VAL A 90 -2.79 -10.15 13.99
CA VAL A 90 -1.69 -11.07 13.63
C VAL A 90 -0.42 -10.31 13.31
N GLY A 91 -0.52 -9.19 12.58
CA GLY A 91 0.63 -8.31 12.29
C GLY A 91 1.26 -7.70 13.53
N VAL A 92 0.43 -7.26 14.49
CA VAL A 92 0.90 -6.74 15.79
C VAL A 92 1.66 -7.81 16.57
N VAL A 93 1.10 -9.03 16.69
CA VAL A 93 1.78 -10.16 17.35
C VAL A 93 3.10 -10.47 16.65
N GLY A 94 3.09 -10.52 15.31
CA GLY A 94 4.30 -10.74 14.52
C GLY A 94 5.38 -9.69 14.76
N MET A 95 4.99 -8.42 14.84
CA MET A 95 5.92 -7.34 15.13
C MET A 95 6.55 -7.44 16.51
N VAL A 96 5.73 -7.73 17.53
CA VAL A 96 6.24 -7.97 18.90
C VAL A 96 7.24 -9.12 18.90
N GLY A 97 6.97 -10.20 18.14
CA GLY A 97 7.90 -11.33 17.96
C GLY A 97 9.22 -10.95 17.28
N CYS A 98 9.20 -10.02 16.30
CA CYS A 98 10.43 -9.52 15.69
C CYS A 98 11.26 -8.68 16.62
N PHE A 99 10.61 -7.91 17.50
CA PHE A 99 11.20 -6.83 18.27
C PHE A 99 11.74 -7.29 19.62
N ILE A 100 11.00 -8.18 20.31
CA ILE A 100 11.32 -8.64 21.65
C ILE A 100 11.87 -10.06 21.57
N PRO A 101 13.19 -10.26 21.75
CA PRO A 101 13.79 -11.59 21.83
C PRO A 101 13.42 -12.28 23.13
N GLY A 102 13.34 -13.60 23.10
CA GLY A 102 13.06 -14.42 24.30
C GLY A 102 11.57 -14.50 24.67
N LEU A 103 10.67 -14.12 23.78
CA LEU A 103 9.25 -14.46 23.95
C LEU A 103 9.05 -15.97 23.99
N PRO A 104 7.99 -16.46 24.65
CA PRO A 104 7.66 -17.86 24.61
C PRO A 104 7.53 -18.33 23.16
N ARG A 105 8.45 -19.20 22.72
CA ARG A 105 8.52 -19.66 21.31
C ARG A 105 7.33 -20.50 20.91
N GLU A 106 6.80 -21.28 21.87
CA GLU A 106 5.70 -22.19 21.60
C GLU A 106 4.41 -21.51 21.13
N PRO A 107 3.90 -20.45 21.79
CA PRO A 107 2.69 -19.77 21.31
C PRO A 107 2.86 -19.18 19.91
N LEU A 108 4.03 -18.59 19.63
CA LEU A 108 4.30 -17.98 18.33
C LEU A 108 4.37 -19.03 17.21
N ARG A 109 5.06 -20.15 17.49
CA ARG A 109 5.13 -21.30 16.59
C ARG A 109 3.76 -21.91 16.34
N LEU A 110 2.98 -22.13 17.42
CA LEU A 110 1.62 -22.67 17.32
C LEU A 110 0.71 -21.76 16.51
N LEU A 111 0.79 -20.44 16.70
CA LEU A 111 0.02 -19.47 15.94
C LEU A 111 0.37 -19.56 14.45
N VAL A 112 1.67 -19.58 14.11
CA VAL A 112 2.14 -19.72 12.72
C VAL A 112 1.64 -21.02 12.11
N GLY A 113 1.82 -22.15 12.81
CA GLY A 113 1.40 -23.46 12.35
C GLY A 113 -0.12 -23.55 12.16
N LEU A 114 -0.89 -23.01 13.12
CA LEU A 114 -2.35 -22.99 13.05
C LEU A 114 -2.86 -22.17 11.86
N VAL A 115 -2.34 -20.96 11.68
CA VAL A 115 -2.78 -20.09 10.60
C VAL A 115 -2.43 -20.66 9.23
N LEU A 116 -1.21 -21.23 9.07
CA LEU A 116 -0.82 -21.92 7.83
C LEU A 116 -1.70 -23.14 7.56
N THR A 117 -1.93 -23.96 8.56
CA THR A 117 -2.74 -25.19 8.42
C THR A 117 -4.20 -24.84 8.12
N ALA A 118 -4.82 -23.96 8.92
CA ALA A 118 -6.20 -23.55 8.73
C ALA A 118 -6.40 -22.80 7.42
N GLY A 119 -5.49 -21.87 7.08
CA GLY A 119 -5.52 -21.12 5.83
C GLY A 119 -5.34 -22.05 4.61
N GLY A 120 -4.30 -22.89 4.63
CA GLY A 120 -4.04 -23.86 3.56
C GLY A 120 -5.20 -24.83 3.36
N LEU A 121 -5.74 -25.39 4.46
CA LEU A 121 -6.87 -26.31 4.42
C LEU A 121 -8.13 -25.64 3.86
N THR A 122 -8.46 -24.44 4.35
CA THR A 122 -9.65 -23.70 3.91
C THR A 122 -9.59 -23.38 2.43
N LEU A 123 -8.44 -22.89 1.94
CA LEU A 123 -8.24 -22.55 0.54
C LEU A 123 -8.21 -23.80 -0.35
N LEU A 124 -7.60 -24.89 0.12
CA LEU A 124 -7.56 -26.16 -0.61
C LEU A 124 -8.96 -26.80 -0.69
N LEU A 125 -9.72 -26.79 0.40
CA LEU A 125 -11.12 -27.23 0.41
C LEU A 125 -11.98 -26.36 -0.49
N GLY A 126 -11.79 -25.02 -0.46
CA GLY A 126 -12.46 -24.09 -1.38
C GLY A 126 -12.18 -24.43 -2.85
N LEU A 127 -10.95 -24.77 -3.19
CA LEU A 127 -10.57 -25.21 -4.53
C LEU A 127 -11.21 -26.56 -4.89
N LEU A 128 -11.29 -27.50 -3.96
CA LEU A 128 -11.88 -28.82 -4.15
C LEU A 128 -13.41 -28.79 -4.20
N VAL A 129 -14.07 -27.93 -3.41
CA VAL A 129 -15.53 -27.73 -3.42
C VAL A 129 -15.97 -27.02 -4.69
N ALA A 130 -15.18 -26.05 -5.16
CA ALA A 130 -15.43 -25.40 -6.46
C ALA A 130 -14.98 -26.26 -7.66
N ARG A 131 -15.13 -27.58 -7.57
CA ARG A 131 -14.65 -28.57 -8.58
C ARG A 131 -15.08 -28.22 -10.00
N ASP A 132 -16.29 -27.72 -10.19
CA ASP A 132 -16.81 -27.40 -11.53
C ASP A 132 -16.04 -26.22 -12.14
N ARG A 133 -15.78 -25.17 -11.35
CA ARG A 133 -14.94 -24.03 -11.78
C ARG A 133 -13.48 -24.45 -11.99
N ALA A 134 -12.91 -25.21 -11.06
CA ALA A 134 -11.53 -25.70 -11.18
C ALA A 134 -11.34 -26.60 -12.40
N ARG A 135 -12.30 -27.52 -12.67
CA ARG A 135 -12.28 -28.37 -13.87
C ARG A 135 -12.44 -27.58 -15.15
N LEU A 136 -13.30 -26.55 -15.14
CA LEU A 136 -13.50 -25.66 -16.30
C LEU A 136 -12.21 -24.87 -16.60
N TRP A 137 -11.51 -24.41 -15.57
CA TRP A 137 -10.27 -23.68 -15.69
C TRP A 137 -9.08 -24.58 -16.09
N LEU A 138 -9.04 -25.83 -15.60
CA LEU A 138 -8.06 -26.82 -16.02
C LEU A 138 -8.25 -27.24 -17.49
N ARG A 139 -9.48 -27.21 -18.02
CA ARG A 139 -9.78 -27.45 -19.44
C ARG A 139 -9.72 -26.18 -20.30
N GLY A 140 -9.60 -25.01 -19.66
CA GLY A 140 -9.51 -23.71 -20.32
C GLY A 140 -8.15 -23.40 -20.93
N PRO A 141 -7.95 -22.16 -21.40
CA PRO A 141 -6.68 -21.69 -21.96
C PRO A 141 -5.51 -21.91 -21.00
N ALA A 142 -4.31 -22.17 -21.54
CA ALA A 142 -3.10 -22.47 -20.77
C ALA A 142 -2.85 -21.53 -19.56
N PRO A 143 -3.04 -20.20 -19.61
CA PRO A 143 -2.82 -19.31 -18.45
C PRO A 143 -3.70 -19.63 -17.24
N LEU A 144 -4.99 -19.99 -17.48
CA LEU A 144 -5.91 -20.34 -16.39
C LEU A 144 -5.54 -21.69 -15.74
N ARG A 145 -5.06 -22.64 -16.55
CA ARG A 145 -4.57 -23.91 -16.04
C ARG A 145 -3.34 -23.74 -15.15
N HIS A 146 -2.36 -22.91 -15.58
CA HIS A 146 -1.18 -22.61 -14.79
C HIS A 146 -1.55 -21.88 -13.48
N LEU A 147 -2.51 -20.95 -13.52
CA LEU A 147 -2.99 -20.25 -12.31
C LEU A 147 -3.62 -21.22 -11.31
N THR A 148 -4.47 -22.16 -11.77
CA THR A 148 -5.11 -23.17 -10.93
C THR A 148 -4.09 -24.11 -10.28
N LEU A 149 -3.11 -24.58 -11.07
CA LEU A 149 -2.02 -25.43 -10.55
C LEU A 149 -1.15 -24.69 -9.53
N ALA A 150 -0.77 -23.44 -9.84
CA ALA A 150 0.04 -22.63 -8.94
C ALA A 150 -0.68 -22.37 -7.59
N ALA A 151 -1.97 -22.05 -7.64
CA ALA A 151 -2.78 -21.87 -6.43
C ALA A 151 -2.88 -23.18 -5.62
N GLY A 152 -3.13 -24.32 -6.27
CA GLY A 152 -3.17 -25.64 -5.62
C GLY A 152 -1.85 -25.99 -4.94
N LEU A 153 -0.70 -25.70 -5.59
CA LEU A 153 0.63 -25.91 -5.00
C LEU A 153 0.84 -25.02 -3.77
N VAL A 154 0.52 -23.73 -3.86
CA VAL A 154 0.63 -22.80 -2.71
C VAL A 154 -0.21 -23.28 -1.54
N TYR A 155 -1.46 -23.69 -1.78
CA TYR A 155 -2.36 -24.15 -0.70
C TYR A 155 -1.89 -25.48 -0.10
N GLY A 156 -1.43 -26.42 -0.94
CA GLY A 156 -0.89 -27.69 -0.49
C GLY A 156 0.39 -27.52 0.33
N PHE A 157 1.34 -26.71 -0.14
CA PHE A 157 2.56 -26.40 0.62
C PHE A 157 2.29 -25.61 1.88
N SER A 158 1.30 -24.70 1.89
CA SER A 158 0.86 -24.02 3.12
C SER A 158 0.36 -24.99 4.17
N LEU A 159 -0.49 -25.96 3.79
CA LEU A 159 -0.97 -27.00 4.67
C LEU A 159 0.18 -27.86 5.22
N LEU A 160 1.08 -28.32 4.34
CA LEU A 160 2.23 -29.15 4.74
C LEU A 160 3.18 -28.37 5.67
N ALA A 161 3.52 -27.13 5.33
CA ALA A 161 4.38 -26.28 6.17
C ALA A 161 3.74 -26.00 7.52
N GLY A 162 2.41 -25.79 7.57
CA GLY A 162 1.66 -25.63 8.81
C GLY A 162 1.72 -26.88 9.69
N LEU A 163 1.50 -28.06 9.12
CA LEU A 163 1.58 -29.34 9.84
C LEU A 163 2.99 -29.61 10.39
N VAL A 164 4.03 -29.36 9.58
CA VAL A 164 5.44 -29.48 10.02
C VAL A 164 5.75 -28.51 11.15
N THR A 165 5.19 -27.31 11.12
CA THR A 165 5.37 -26.31 12.18
C THR A 165 4.64 -26.71 13.46
N LEU A 166 3.45 -27.30 13.37
CA LEU A 166 2.70 -27.80 14.53
C LEU A 166 3.36 -29.03 15.16
N PHE A 167 3.90 -29.93 14.35
CA PHE A 167 4.47 -31.22 14.78
C PHE A 167 5.96 -31.32 14.41
N PRO A 168 6.86 -30.65 15.14
CA PRO A 168 8.28 -30.52 14.78
C PRO A 168 9.06 -31.83 14.79
N GLY A 169 8.49 -32.92 15.30
CA GLY A 169 9.11 -34.24 15.32
C GLY A 169 8.90 -35.10 14.06
N LEU A 170 8.03 -34.65 13.13
CA LEU A 170 7.64 -35.48 11.98
C LEU A 170 8.69 -35.54 10.86
N PRO A 171 9.30 -34.44 10.35
CA PRO A 171 10.30 -34.51 9.29
C PRO A 171 11.72 -34.30 9.80
N ALA A 172 12.69 -34.92 9.13
CA ALA A 172 14.09 -34.54 9.27
C ALA A 172 14.28 -33.07 8.82
N GLN A 173 15.16 -32.33 9.48
CA GLN A 173 15.33 -30.89 9.29
C GLN A 173 15.61 -30.46 7.82
N HIS A 174 16.31 -31.29 7.03
CA HIS A 174 16.55 -30.97 5.62
C HIS A 174 15.27 -31.02 4.77
N HIS A 175 14.30 -31.87 5.12
CA HIS A 175 13.01 -31.91 4.41
C HIS A 175 12.22 -30.60 4.61
N THR A 176 12.35 -29.99 5.81
CA THR A 176 11.76 -28.68 6.07
C THR A 176 12.35 -27.57 5.19
N ALA A 177 13.69 -27.58 5.00
CA ALA A 177 14.35 -26.61 4.12
C ALA A 177 13.88 -26.77 2.66
N ILE A 178 13.83 -28.00 2.15
CA ILE A 178 13.32 -28.29 0.80
C ILE A 178 11.86 -27.90 0.65
N LEU A 179 11.02 -28.22 1.64
CA LEU A 179 9.60 -27.83 1.66
C LEU A 179 9.42 -26.30 1.56
N LEU A 180 10.19 -25.53 2.34
CA LEU A 180 10.12 -24.08 2.32
C LEU A 180 10.63 -23.49 1.00
N LEU A 181 11.68 -24.05 0.40
CA LEU A 181 12.15 -23.65 -0.93
C LEU A 181 11.08 -23.93 -2.00
N ALA A 182 10.46 -25.11 -1.98
CA ALA A 182 9.39 -25.46 -2.91
C ALA A 182 8.16 -24.55 -2.70
N PHE A 183 7.85 -24.21 -1.45
CA PHE A 183 6.79 -23.29 -1.11
C PHE A 183 7.09 -21.88 -1.64
N GLY A 184 8.31 -21.35 -1.45
CA GLY A 184 8.75 -20.08 -2.04
C GLY A 184 8.65 -20.08 -3.57
N ALA A 185 9.13 -21.15 -4.22
CA ALA A 185 9.03 -21.30 -5.67
C ALA A 185 7.57 -21.32 -6.17
N SER A 186 6.65 -21.92 -5.41
CA SER A 186 5.23 -21.94 -5.76
C SER A 186 4.60 -20.55 -5.72
N PHE A 187 5.03 -19.65 -4.82
CA PHE A 187 4.60 -18.25 -4.81
C PHE A 187 5.10 -17.47 -6.02
N PHE A 188 6.36 -17.67 -6.44
CA PHE A 188 6.87 -17.06 -7.67
C PHE A 188 6.11 -17.54 -8.89
N TYR A 189 5.79 -18.84 -8.95
CA TYR A 189 4.99 -19.42 -10.01
C TYR A 189 3.56 -18.86 -10.04
N LEU A 190 2.94 -18.69 -8.86
CA LEU A 190 1.60 -18.05 -8.72
C LEU A 190 1.64 -16.59 -9.17
N ALA A 191 2.63 -15.82 -8.75
CA ALA A 191 2.81 -14.43 -9.15
C ALA A 191 2.98 -14.27 -10.67
N GLY A 192 3.79 -15.14 -11.29
CA GLY A 192 3.99 -15.20 -12.75
C GLY A 192 2.70 -15.57 -13.50
N SER A 193 1.99 -16.59 -13.03
CA SER A 193 0.72 -17.02 -13.62
C SER A 193 -0.36 -15.95 -13.53
N LEU A 194 -0.46 -15.26 -12.38
CA LEU A 194 -1.41 -14.16 -12.18
C LEU A 194 -1.11 -12.97 -13.10
N ARG A 195 0.19 -12.64 -13.25
CA ARG A 195 0.62 -11.59 -14.18
C ARG A 195 0.23 -11.92 -15.63
N GLU A 196 0.44 -13.16 -16.06
CA GLU A 196 0.11 -13.61 -17.41
C GLU A 196 -1.40 -13.58 -17.67
N VAL A 197 -2.22 -14.04 -16.70
CA VAL A 197 -3.69 -13.98 -16.80
C VAL A 197 -4.15 -12.52 -16.93
N ARG A 198 -3.63 -11.59 -16.13
CA ARG A 198 -4.00 -10.18 -16.22
C ARG A 198 -3.58 -9.53 -17.54
N ARG A 199 -2.46 -9.96 -18.11
CA ARG A 199 -2.03 -9.48 -19.43
C ARG A 199 -2.92 -9.94 -20.57
N ARG A 200 -3.36 -11.20 -20.52
CA ARG A 200 -4.20 -11.80 -21.60
C ARG A 200 -5.67 -11.50 -21.44
N PHE A 201 -6.13 -11.38 -20.21
CA PHE A 201 -7.54 -11.09 -19.88
C PHE A 201 -7.60 -9.80 -19.05
N PRO A 202 -7.39 -8.62 -19.68
CA PRO A 202 -7.61 -7.37 -18.99
C PRO A 202 -9.07 -7.34 -18.53
N ILE A 203 -9.28 -7.16 -17.22
CA ILE A 203 -10.64 -7.02 -16.66
C ILE A 203 -11.25 -5.80 -17.34
N PRO A 204 -12.37 -5.96 -18.10
CA PRO A 204 -13.07 -4.81 -18.64
C PRO A 204 -13.41 -3.90 -17.44
N ILE A 205 -13.05 -2.62 -17.53
CA ILE A 205 -13.57 -1.63 -16.58
C ILE A 205 -15.08 -1.73 -16.75
N PRO A 206 -15.85 -2.15 -15.70
CA PRO A 206 -17.29 -2.22 -15.83
C PRO A 206 -17.75 -0.86 -16.34
N PRO A 207 -18.61 -0.81 -17.39
CA PRO A 207 -19.19 0.44 -17.83
C PRO A 207 -19.81 1.08 -16.59
N SER A 208 -19.55 2.39 -16.40
CA SER A 208 -20.15 3.14 -15.31
C SER A 208 -21.61 2.74 -15.21
N PRO A 209 -22.10 2.24 -14.07
CA PRO A 209 -23.49 1.84 -13.97
C PRO A 209 -24.32 3.03 -14.40
N SER A 210 -25.15 2.81 -15.42
CA SER A 210 -26.15 3.78 -15.85
C SER A 210 -26.94 4.17 -14.60
N PRO A 211 -27.22 5.46 -14.35
CA PRO A 211 -27.93 5.87 -13.14
C PRO A 211 -29.23 5.06 -13.04
N ALA A 212 -29.26 4.16 -12.06
CA ALA A 212 -30.46 3.42 -11.75
C ALA A 212 -31.55 4.44 -11.43
N PRO A 213 -32.78 4.29 -11.95
CA PRO A 213 -33.88 5.19 -11.63
C PRO A 213 -34.01 5.25 -10.12
N ALA A 214 -34.00 6.49 -9.57
CA ALA A 214 -34.08 6.77 -8.16
C ALA A 214 -35.19 5.91 -7.51
N SER A 215 -34.79 4.90 -6.76
CA SER A 215 -35.71 4.09 -5.99
C SER A 215 -36.42 5.00 -4.99
N ALA A 216 -37.73 5.03 -5.05
CA ALA A 216 -38.59 5.83 -4.21
C ALA A 216 -38.21 5.68 -2.71
N PRO A 217 -38.31 6.73 -1.89
CA PRO A 217 -38.09 6.67 -0.46
C PRO A 217 -39.29 5.94 0.19
N GLY A 218 -39.16 4.62 0.32
CA GLY A 218 -40.18 3.78 0.96
C GLY A 218 -39.54 2.76 1.86
N GLY A 219 -39.56 3.03 3.17
CA GLY A 219 -39.21 2.01 4.14
C GLY A 219 -38.43 2.49 5.37
N LEU A 220 -38.89 3.54 6.03
CA LEU A 220 -38.66 3.72 7.46
C LEU A 220 -39.49 2.66 8.20
N ASP A 221 -38.96 1.44 8.38
CA ASP A 221 -39.58 0.51 9.32
C ASP A 221 -38.56 -0.43 9.97
N ARG A 222 -38.55 -0.37 11.29
CA ARG A 222 -38.13 -1.38 12.25
C ARG A 222 -36.65 -1.72 12.38
N ALA A 223 -35.89 -0.77 12.90
CA ALA A 223 -34.62 -1.07 13.57
C ALA A 223 -34.72 -0.89 15.09
N GLU A 224 -35.85 -1.21 15.70
CA GLU A 224 -35.97 -1.27 17.17
C GLU A 224 -35.76 -2.70 17.63
N GLY A 225 -34.69 -2.93 18.42
CA GLY A 225 -34.51 -4.15 19.22
C GLY A 225 -33.32 -5.05 18.89
N ARG A 226 -32.40 -4.70 18.00
CA ARG A 226 -31.15 -5.51 17.88
C ARG A 226 -30.13 -5.06 18.91
N SER A 227 -29.70 -6.01 19.79
CA SER A 227 -28.62 -5.76 20.75
C SER A 227 -27.38 -5.19 20.05
N GLY A 228 -26.65 -4.26 20.71
CA GLY A 228 -25.47 -3.62 20.15
C GLY A 228 -24.44 -4.61 19.57
N TRP A 229 -24.38 -5.83 20.10
CA TRP A 229 -23.56 -6.95 19.61
C TRP A 229 -23.99 -7.48 18.24
N SER A 230 -25.29 -7.56 17.95
CA SER A 230 -25.79 -8.01 16.64
C SER A 230 -25.55 -6.94 15.55
N GLN A 231 -25.65 -5.67 15.90
CA GLN A 231 -25.31 -4.57 15.00
C GLN A 231 -23.80 -4.51 14.73
N MET A 232 -22.96 -4.72 15.75
CA MET A 232 -21.51 -4.78 15.59
C MET A 232 -21.08 -5.97 14.74
N ARG A 233 -21.67 -7.16 14.92
CA ARG A 233 -21.43 -8.32 14.05
C ARG A 233 -21.87 -8.08 12.61
N ALA A 234 -22.99 -7.43 12.39
CA ALA A 234 -23.45 -7.07 11.05
C ALA A 234 -22.47 -6.09 10.38
N ARG A 235 -22.02 -5.05 11.08
CA ARG A 235 -21.01 -4.09 10.58
C ARG A 235 -19.64 -4.75 10.35
N LEU A 236 -19.22 -5.69 11.19
CA LEU A 236 -17.96 -6.43 11.02
C LEU A 236 -18.01 -7.42 9.84
N GLY A 237 -19.21 -7.91 9.50
CA GLY A 237 -19.45 -8.74 8.32
C GLY A 237 -19.68 -7.93 7.02
N GLU A 238 -19.90 -6.62 7.13
CA GLU A 238 -20.04 -5.74 5.97
C GLU A 238 -18.76 -5.71 5.14
N GLU A 239 -18.93 -5.67 3.84
CA GLU A 239 -17.80 -5.57 2.90
C GLU A 239 -17.03 -4.27 3.17
N ALA A 240 -15.76 -4.42 3.59
CA ALA A 240 -14.91 -3.26 3.78
C ALA A 240 -14.66 -2.59 2.43
N ALA A 241 -15.31 -1.47 2.19
CA ALA A 241 -15.12 -0.62 1.01
C ALA A 241 -13.75 0.08 1.00
N LEU A 242 -12.69 -0.62 1.45
CA LEU A 242 -11.32 -0.14 1.46
C LEU A 242 -10.61 -0.70 0.23
N SER A 243 -10.09 0.20 -0.60
CA SER A 243 -9.15 -0.22 -1.64
C SER A 243 -7.88 -0.83 -1.00
N PRO A 244 -7.15 -1.72 -1.69
CA PRO A 244 -5.98 -2.40 -1.11
C PRO A 244 -4.91 -1.44 -0.57
N ALA A 245 -4.68 -0.33 -1.26
CA ALA A 245 -3.63 0.62 -0.90
C ALA A 245 -3.86 1.30 0.47
N PRO A 246 -5.01 1.92 0.79
CA PRO A 246 -5.30 2.42 2.13
C PRO A 246 -5.23 1.35 3.22
N ALA A 247 -5.67 0.12 2.94
CA ALA A 247 -5.64 -0.97 3.93
C ALA A 247 -4.19 -1.32 4.35
N ILE A 248 -3.27 -1.37 3.38
CA ILE A 248 -1.85 -1.58 3.66
C ILE A 248 -1.25 -0.40 4.42
N LEU A 249 -1.57 0.83 4.02
CA LEU A 249 -1.09 2.02 4.73
C LEU A 249 -1.55 2.04 6.18
N PHE A 250 -2.79 1.62 6.47
CA PHE A 250 -3.27 1.47 7.84
C PHE A 250 -2.48 0.42 8.62
N LEU A 251 -2.23 -0.75 8.02
CA LEU A 251 -1.40 -1.78 8.66
C LEU A 251 0.00 -1.24 8.96
N LEU A 252 0.65 -0.62 7.98
CA LEU A 252 1.98 -0.03 8.14
C LEU A 252 1.98 1.06 9.23
N ALA A 253 0.95 1.89 9.28
CA ALA A 253 0.78 2.92 10.28
C ALA A 253 0.69 2.34 11.70
N ILE A 254 -0.11 1.28 11.88
CA ILE A 254 -0.24 0.57 13.15
C ILE A 254 1.12 -0.05 13.55
N LEU A 255 1.79 -0.72 12.63
CA LEU A 255 3.07 -1.36 12.91
C LEU A 255 4.15 -0.33 13.29
N LEU A 256 4.29 0.77 12.54
CA LEU A 256 5.26 1.83 12.86
C LEU A 256 4.93 2.55 14.15
N GLY A 257 3.66 2.84 14.40
CA GLY A 257 3.23 3.45 15.65
C GLY A 257 3.52 2.56 16.85
N LEU A 258 3.21 1.26 16.75
CA LEU A 258 3.50 0.27 17.79
C LEU A 258 5.02 0.13 18.02
N LEU A 259 5.82 0.11 16.95
CA LEU A 259 7.27 0.08 17.06
C LEU A 259 7.79 1.27 17.87
N GLY A 260 7.31 2.46 17.58
CA GLY A 260 7.64 3.64 18.37
C GLY A 260 7.22 3.52 19.84
N ILE A 261 6.01 3.00 20.13
CA ILE A 261 5.53 2.79 21.50
C ILE A 261 6.43 1.79 22.24
N LEU A 262 6.82 0.69 21.61
CA LEU A 262 7.67 -0.33 22.21
C LEU A 262 9.11 0.17 22.51
N LEU A 263 9.61 1.16 21.77
CA LEU A 263 10.91 1.75 22.04
C LEU A 263 11.00 2.49 23.39
N PHE A 264 9.87 2.99 23.94
CA PHE A 264 9.90 3.65 25.26
C PHE A 264 10.28 2.70 26.40
N PRO A 265 9.62 1.53 26.61
CA PRO A 265 10.07 0.59 27.64
C PRO A 265 11.46 0.02 27.34
N VAL A 266 11.85 -0.14 26.07
CA VAL A 266 13.22 -0.51 25.69
C VAL A 266 14.23 0.53 26.14
N SER A 267 13.95 1.82 25.92
CA SER A 267 14.84 2.92 26.33
C SER A 267 15.05 3.01 27.85
N ARG A 268 14.12 2.45 28.62
CA ARG A 268 14.21 2.33 30.08
C ARG A 268 14.80 1.00 30.57
N GLY A 269 15.23 0.12 29.65
CA GLY A 269 15.76 -1.19 30.01
C GLY A 269 14.71 -2.19 30.52
N LEU A 270 13.42 -1.89 30.37
CA LEU A 270 12.32 -2.75 30.85
C LEU A 270 12.03 -3.92 29.92
N LEU A 271 12.39 -3.82 28.63
CA LEU A 271 12.19 -4.87 27.64
C LEU A 271 13.52 -5.18 26.95
N PRO A 272 13.81 -6.47 26.68
CA PRO A 272 14.91 -6.85 25.82
C PRO A 272 14.65 -6.36 24.38
N PHE A 273 15.72 -6.14 23.64
CA PHE A 273 15.64 -5.52 22.32
C PHE A 273 16.51 -6.26 21.30
N SER A 274 15.95 -6.51 20.12
CA SER A 274 16.67 -7.05 18.97
C SER A 274 16.86 -5.97 17.90
N PRO A 275 18.05 -5.37 17.79
CA PRO A 275 18.32 -4.34 16.78
C PRO A 275 18.19 -4.91 15.36
N ASP A 276 18.64 -6.14 15.12
CA ASP A 276 18.56 -6.78 13.80
C ASP A 276 17.12 -7.05 13.37
N GLY A 277 16.31 -7.56 14.28
CA GLY A 277 14.87 -7.78 14.04
C GLY A 277 14.15 -6.47 13.73
N GLN A 278 14.47 -5.39 14.45
CA GLN A 278 13.90 -4.07 14.19
C GLN A 278 14.32 -3.53 12.83
N LEU A 279 15.63 -3.45 12.55
CA LEU A 279 16.15 -2.89 11.30
C LEU A 279 15.67 -3.71 10.09
N GLY A 280 15.71 -5.03 10.22
CA GLY A 280 15.21 -5.94 9.17
C GLY A 280 13.73 -5.73 8.89
N LEU A 281 12.88 -5.68 9.93
CA LEU A 281 11.45 -5.42 9.78
C LEU A 281 11.20 -4.04 9.17
N MET A 282 11.89 -2.99 9.62
CA MET A 282 11.74 -1.64 9.06
C MET A 282 12.11 -1.59 7.59
N LEU A 283 13.17 -2.29 7.18
CA LEU A 283 13.57 -2.35 5.78
C LEU A 283 12.52 -3.08 4.91
N VAL A 284 11.94 -4.17 5.43
CA VAL A 284 10.82 -4.87 4.76
C VAL A 284 9.60 -3.96 4.64
N LEU A 285 9.20 -3.27 5.72
CA LEU A 285 8.06 -2.35 5.69
C LEU A 285 8.30 -1.19 4.72
N MET A 286 9.51 -0.65 4.68
CA MET A 286 9.90 0.40 3.74
C MET A 286 9.89 -0.11 2.28
N ALA A 287 10.36 -1.32 2.02
CA ALA A 287 10.27 -1.94 0.71
C ALA A 287 8.81 -2.10 0.26
N ILE A 288 7.93 -2.52 1.16
CA ILE A 288 6.49 -2.62 0.91
C ILE A 288 5.90 -1.23 0.61
N GLN A 289 6.23 -0.21 1.41
CA GLN A 289 5.79 1.17 1.16
C GLN A 289 6.22 1.65 -0.23
N MET A 290 7.50 1.49 -0.58
CA MET A 290 8.05 1.90 -1.86
C MET A 290 7.33 1.21 -3.04
N LEU A 291 7.04 -0.07 -2.91
CA LEU A 291 6.33 -0.85 -3.92
C LEU A 291 4.82 -0.56 -3.95
N ALA A 292 4.20 -0.25 -2.79
CA ALA A 292 2.78 0.05 -2.68
C ALA A 292 2.42 1.46 -3.17
N LEU A 293 3.26 2.46 -2.86
CA LEU A 293 3.00 3.87 -3.17
C LEU A 293 3.23 4.24 -4.65
N GLY A 294 3.76 3.33 -5.46
CA GLY A 294 4.00 3.58 -6.89
C GLY A 294 2.78 4.02 -7.70
N ASP A 295 1.57 3.81 -7.20
CA ASP A 295 0.30 4.17 -7.85
C ASP A 295 -0.51 5.25 -7.09
N THR A 296 0.12 6.10 -6.29
CA THR A 296 -0.60 7.17 -5.61
C THR A 296 -0.94 8.33 -6.57
N PRO A 297 -2.10 9.01 -6.38
CA PRO A 297 -2.49 10.13 -7.24
C PRO A 297 -1.53 11.33 -7.20
N VAL A 298 -0.61 11.38 -6.23
CA VAL A 298 0.34 12.49 -6.00
C VAL A 298 1.63 12.34 -6.81
N GLY A 299 1.93 11.17 -7.30
CA GLY A 299 3.07 10.92 -8.15
C GLY A 299 2.90 9.57 -8.82
N ARG A 300 2.55 9.59 -10.10
CA ARG A 300 2.69 8.41 -10.95
C ARG A 300 4.18 8.13 -11.12
N PHE A 301 4.81 7.59 -10.10
CA PHE A 301 6.07 6.90 -10.29
C PHE A 301 5.76 5.66 -11.11
N ARG A 302 6.01 5.73 -12.41
CA ARG A 302 5.94 4.56 -13.28
C ARG A 302 6.78 3.48 -12.63
N ARG A 303 6.16 2.39 -12.23
CA ARG A 303 6.85 1.20 -11.70
C ARG A 303 7.77 0.68 -12.79
N SER A 304 9.01 1.12 -12.77
CA SER A 304 10.04 0.53 -13.60
C SER A 304 10.38 -0.86 -13.04
N GLY A 305 10.72 -1.81 -13.92
CA GLY A 305 11.18 -3.14 -13.45
C GLY A 305 12.37 -3.02 -12.50
N TRP A 306 13.19 -2.00 -12.67
CA TRP A 306 14.30 -1.67 -11.78
C TRP A 306 13.84 -1.30 -10.36
N LEU A 307 12.80 -0.48 -10.21
CA LEU A 307 12.26 -0.12 -8.90
C LEU A 307 11.75 -1.36 -8.15
N VAL A 308 11.11 -2.28 -8.87
CA VAL A 308 10.64 -3.54 -8.29
C VAL A 308 11.82 -4.41 -7.87
N ALA A 309 12.87 -4.53 -8.69
CA ALA A 309 14.07 -5.30 -8.36
C ALA A 309 14.79 -4.72 -7.13
N VAL A 310 14.95 -3.40 -7.05
CA VAL A 310 15.54 -2.72 -5.88
C VAL A 310 14.70 -2.92 -4.64
N GLY A 311 13.37 -2.76 -4.73
CA GLY A 311 12.46 -2.98 -3.61
C GLY A 311 12.49 -4.43 -3.10
N LEU A 312 12.53 -5.40 -3.99
CA LEU A 312 12.70 -6.82 -3.61
C LEU A 312 14.09 -7.09 -3.01
N GLY A 313 15.14 -6.43 -3.49
CA GLY A 313 16.47 -6.49 -2.90
C GLY A 313 16.48 -5.99 -1.46
N PHE A 314 15.82 -4.86 -1.19
CA PHE A 314 15.66 -4.33 0.17
C PHE A 314 14.83 -5.25 1.06
N ALA A 315 13.71 -5.79 0.54
CA ALA A 315 12.94 -6.80 1.26
C ALA A 315 13.81 -8.02 1.61
N GLY A 316 14.60 -8.51 0.65
CA GLY A 316 15.51 -9.65 0.85
C GLY A 316 16.57 -9.38 1.92
N ALA A 317 17.21 -8.21 1.91
CA ALA A 317 18.17 -7.81 2.94
C ALA A 317 17.53 -7.70 4.33
N GLY A 318 16.32 -7.13 4.42
CA GLY A 318 15.57 -7.06 5.67
C GLY A 318 15.14 -8.43 6.19
N ILE A 319 14.67 -9.31 5.31
CA ILE A 319 14.32 -10.70 5.64
C ILE A 319 15.56 -11.45 6.16
N PHE A 320 16.69 -11.31 5.45
CA PHE A 320 17.96 -11.94 5.86
C PHE A 320 18.35 -11.53 7.28
N ALA A 321 18.29 -10.23 7.61
CA ALA A 321 18.63 -9.73 8.93
C ALA A 321 17.70 -10.22 10.04
N CYS A 322 16.41 -10.38 9.76
CA CYS A 322 15.47 -10.97 10.71
C CYS A 322 15.77 -12.45 10.99
N ILE A 323 16.32 -13.19 9.99
CA ILE A 323 16.65 -14.61 10.13
C ILE A 323 18.02 -14.79 10.77
N VAL A 324 19.02 -14.02 10.34
CA VAL A 324 20.44 -14.16 10.70
C VAL A 324 20.91 -12.87 11.40
N PRO A 325 20.85 -12.83 12.73
CA PRO A 325 21.24 -11.63 13.49
C PRO A 325 22.76 -11.39 13.48
N GLY A 326 23.18 -10.14 13.66
CA GLY A 326 24.57 -9.72 13.90
C GLY A 326 25.43 -9.52 12.66
N ILE A 327 25.01 -9.98 11.47
CA ILE A 327 25.84 -9.89 10.25
C ILE A 327 25.64 -8.55 9.54
N LEU A 328 24.42 -8.09 9.40
CA LEU A 328 24.08 -6.93 8.55
C LEU A 328 23.70 -5.67 9.34
N THR A 329 23.72 -5.67 10.67
CA THR A 329 23.23 -4.59 11.54
C THR A 329 23.72 -3.21 11.10
N SER A 330 25.04 -3.02 11.00
CA SER A 330 25.64 -1.72 10.62
C SER A 330 25.33 -1.34 9.17
N SER A 331 25.35 -2.32 8.26
CA SER A 331 25.05 -2.09 6.85
C SER A 331 23.58 -1.71 6.65
N LEU A 332 22.66 -2.34 7.39
CA LEU A 332 21.23 -2.02 7.35
C LEU A 332 20.93 -0.66 7.97
N GLN A 333 21.59 -0.32 9.06
CA GLN A 333 21.47 1.00 9.67
C GLN A 333 21.88 2.10 8.69
N LEU A 334 23.03 1.93 8.03
CA LEU A 334 23.51 2.83 6.99
C LEU A 334 22.52 2.89 5.81
N LEU A 335 22.08 1.74 5.32
CA LEU A 335 21.15 1.64 4.20
C LEU A 335 19.83 2.36 4.50
N LEU A 336 19.21 2.08 5.66
CA LEU A 336 17.98 2.74 6.09
C LEU A 336 18.18 4.25 6.25
N GLY A 337 19.33 4.67 6.81
CA GLY A 337 19.69 6.07 6.94
C GLY A 337 19.73 6.78 5.59
N VAL A 338 20.49 6.21 4.64
CA VAL A 338 20.64 6.76 3.27
C VAL A 338 19.30 6.78 2.52
N LEU A 339 18.51 5.72 2.61
CA LEU A 339 17.22 5.63 1.92
C LEU A 339 16.21 6.66 2.45
N ASN A 340 16.10 6.78 3.77
CA ASN A 340 15.17 7.74 4.38
C ASN A 340 15.62 9.19 4.16
N LEU A 341 16.92 9.49 4.34
CA LEU A 341 17.45 10.82 4.11
C LEU A 341 17.38 11.19 2.62
N GLY A 342 17.91 10.33 1.74
CA GLY A 342 17.94 10.56 0.30
C GLY A 342 16.54 10.61 -0.30
N GLY A 343 15.68 9.65 0.03
CA GLY A 343 14.28 9.61 -0.42
C GLY A 343 13.50 10.85 0.03
N GLY A 344 13.61 11.21 1.32
CA GLY A 344 12.98 12.40 1.88
C GLY A 344 13.44 13.69 1.19
N LEU A 345 14.74 13.85 0.94
CA LEU A 345 15.30 15.02 0.25
C LEU A 345 14.84 15.10 -1.21
N VAL A 346 14.88 13.98 -1.95
CA VAL A 346 14.44 13.94 -3.36
C VAL A 346 12.95 14.29 -3.48
N LEU A 347 12.11 13.72 -2.61
CA LEU A 347 10.68 14.01 -2.63
C LEU A 347 10.38 15.44 -2.21
N LEU A 348 11.06 15.97 -1.20
CA LEU A 348 10.87 17.34 -0.74
C LEU A 348 11.32 18.37 -1.80
N THR A 349 12.49 18.16 -2.41
CA THR A 349 12.99 19.03 -3.49
C THR A 349 12.10 18.98 -4.72
N GLY A 350 11.61 17.80 -5.09
CA GLY A 350 10.64 17.62 -6.17
C GLY A 350 9.34 18.41 -5.94
N GLN A 351 8.78 18.33 -4.72
CA GLN A 351 7.58 19.10 -4.34
C GLN A 351 7.82 20.61 -4.37
N LEU A 352 8.96 21.08 -3.86
CA LEU A 352 9.30 22.52 -3.89
C LEU A 352 9.47 23.03 -5.32
N TRP A 353 10.06 22.21 -6.18
CA TRP A 353 10.25 22.57 -7.59
C TRP A 353 8.93 22.63 -8.37
N GLN A 354 8.02 21.67 -8.13
CA GLN A 354 6.67 21.71 -8.70
C GLN A 354 5.89 22.95 -8.26
N ARG A 355 5.91 23.27 -6.94
CA ARG A 355 5.27 24.49 -6.43
C ARG A 355 5.85 25.78 -7.02
N ARG A 356 7.17 25.83 -7.29
CA ARG A 356 7.78 26.98 -7.98
C ARG A 356 7.29 27.10 -9.42
N ARG A 357 7.24 25.98 -10.15
CA ARG A 357 6.74 25.96 -11.53
C ARG A 357 5.26 26.35 -11.64
N GLU A 358 4.45 25.92 -10.71
CA GLU A 358 3.02 26.31 -10.65
C GLU A 358 2.88 27.82 -10.41
N ARG A 359 3.62 28.38 -9.47
CA ARG A 359 3.63 29.81 -9.19
C ARG A 359 4.15 30.64 -10.40
N GLU A 360 5.10 30.12 -11.17
CA GLU A 360 5.59 30.77 -12.39
C GLU A 360 4.51 30.78 -13.47
N LYS A 361 3.83 29.64 -13.67
CA LYS A 361 2.70 29.54 -14.61
C LYS A 361 1.51 30.43 -14.22
N ASP A 362 1.21 30.54 -12.94
CA ASP A 362 0.14 31.43 -12.46
C ASP A 362 0.50 32.90 -12.74
N LYS A 363 1.76 33.30 -12.50
CA LYS A 363 2.24 34.63 -12.85
C LYS A 363 2.25 34.93 -14.37
N GLU A 364 2.52 33.91 -15.18
CA GLU A 364 2.43 34.04 -16.64
C GLU A 364 0.98 34.21 -17.07
N ARG A 365 0.07 33.44 -16.55
CA ARG A 365 -1.40 33.56 -16.79
C ARG A 365 -1.94 34.93 -16.34
N GLU A 366 -1.53 35.41 -15.18
CA GLU A 366 -1.87 36.78 -14.73
C GLU A 366 -1.36 37.83 -15.71
N ARG A 367 -0.12 37.72 -16.20
CA ARG A 367 0.46 38.65 -17.18
C ARG A 367 -0.24 38.57 -18.53
N GLU A 368 -0.65 37.39 -18.99
CA GLU A 368 -1.41 37.21 -20.23
C GLU A 368 -2.81 37.81 -20.09
N GLY A 369 -3.51 37.58 -18.97
CA GLY A 369 -4.79 38.16 -18.69
C GLY A 369 -4.75 39.70 -18.62
N TYR A 370 -3.68 40.28 -18.05
CA TYR A 370 -3.47 41.74 -18.07
C TYR A 370 -3.30 42.31 -19.50
N LYS A 371 -2.53 41.59 -20.33
CA LYS A 371 -2.32 42.01 -21.74
C LYS A 371 -3.59 41.93 -22.58
N GLU A 372 -4.41 40.88 -22.37
CA GLU A 372 -5.70 40.76 -23.07
C GLU A 372 -6.67 41.89 -22.65
N THR A 373 -6.72 42.20 -21.35
CA THR A 373 -7.57 43.30 -20.83
C THR A 373 -7.11 44.67 -21.30
N GLU A 374 -5.81 44.91 -21.42
CA GLU A 374 -5.27 46.17 -22.02
C GLU A 374 -5.57 46.25 -23.51
N GLY A 375 -5.40 45.15 -24.26
CA GLY A 375 -5.73 45.09 -25.68
C GLY A 375 -7.22 45.30 -25.98
N GLU A 376 -8.12 44.83 -25.13
CA GLU A 376 -9.56 45.09 -25.24
C GLU A 376 -9.89 46.57 -24.92
N ARG A 377 -9.28 47.15 -23.91
CA ARG A 377 -9.45 48.59 -23.58
C ARG A 377 -8.93 49.51 -24.66
N GLU A 378 -7.86 49.14 -25.37
CA GLU A 378 -7.32 49.90 -26.48
C GLU A 378 -8.26 49.82 -27.71
N LYS A 379 -8.79 48.65 -28.02
CA LYS A 379 -9.79 48.46 -29.08
C LYS A 379 -11.10 49.21 -28.83
N ASP A 380 -11.52 49.31 -27.58
CA ASP A 380 -12.75 50.06 -27.21
C ASP A 380 -12.51 51.58 -27.30
N LYS A 381 -11.31 52.07 -26.95
CA LYS A 381 -10.93 53.48 -27.13
C LYS A 381 -10.86 53.87 -28.61
N ASP A 382 -10.39 53.00 -29.48
CA ASP A 382 -10.34 53.25 -30.94
C ASP A 382 -11.75 53.23 -31.54
N LYS A 383 -12.66 52.36 -31.08
CA LYS A 383 -14.07 52.35 -31.48
C LYS A 383 -14.86 53.59 -30.98
N GLU A 384 -14.47 54.15 -29.83
CA GLU A 384 -15.08 55.38 -29.30
C GLU A 384 -14.62 56.64 -30.05
N LYS A 385 -13.39 56.67 -30.57
CA LYS A 385 -12.87 57.73 -31.46
C LYS A 385 -13.51 57.73 -32.84
N GLU A 386 -13.94 56.59 -33.35
CA GLU A 386 -14.58 56.46 -34.67
C GLU A 386 -16.09 56.79 -34.64
N LYS A 387 -16.71 56.91 -33.44
CA LYS A 387 -18.14 57.12 -33.26
C LYS A 387 -18.53 58.47 -32.64
N ALA A 388 -17.87 59.56 -32.96
CA ALA A 388 -18.36 60.88 -32.64
C ALA A 388 -18.64 61.65 -33.95
N PRO A 389 -19.77 62.42 -34.14
CA PRO A 389 -20.94 62.50 -33.23
C PRO A 389 -22.30 62.30 -33.92
N VAL A 390 -23.21 61.59 -33.33
CA VAL A 390 -24.69 61.92 -33.50
C VAL A 390 -25.38 61.80 -32.14
N ARG A 391 -25.72 62.95 -31.57
CA ARG A 391 -26.66 63.08 -30.49
C ARG A 391 -28.01 62.52 -30.90
N GLN A 392 -28.58 61.59 -30.12
CA GLN A 392 -30.01 61.68 -29.76
C GLN A 392 -30.32 60.77 -28.54
N SER A 393 -30.67 61.45 -27.51
CA SER A 393 -31.60 61.14 -26.39
C SER A 393 -32.40 59.85 -26.53
N LEU A 394 -32.22 58.91 -25.61
CA LEU A 394 -33.27 58.09 -25.04
C LEU A 394 -32.88 57.66 -23.62
N ALA A 395 -33.67 58.11 -22.65
CA ALA A 395 -33.57 57.67 -21.26
C ALA A 395 -33.87 56.21 -21.16
N ILE A 396 -32.98 55.46 -20.61
CA ILE A 396 -33.18 54.05 -20.17
C ILE A 396 -32.59 53.92 -18.76
N ASP A 397 -33.44 53.49 -17.89
CA ASP A 397 -33.43 53.06 -16.50
C ASP A 397 -32.04 52.68 -15.91
N PRO A 398 -31.63 53.23 -14.74
CA PRO A 398 -30.38 52.89 -14.07
C PRO A 398 -30.62 51.77 -13.05
N GLY A 399 -30.80 50.54 -13.54
CA GLY A 399 -31.16 49.41 -12.67
C GLY A 399 -30.41 48.10 -12.89
N LEU A 400 -29.20 48.11 -13.47
CA LEU A 400 -28.34 46.91 -13.44
C LEU A 400 -26.85 47.29 -13.57
N ALA A 401 -26.35 47.97 -12.52
CA ALA A 401 -24.90 48.10 -12.38
C ALA A 401 -24.35 46.74 -11.94
N ALA A 402 -23.77 45.98 -12.89
CA ALA A 402 -22.92 44.86 -12.58
C ALA A 402 -21.77 45.35 -11.72
N ASP A 403 -21.63 44.83 -10.51
CA ASP A 403 -20.63 45.13 -9.51
C ASP A 403 -19.21 44.75 -10.09
N PRO A 404 -18.33 45.73 -10.42
CA PRO A 404 -17.01 45.44 -10.97
C PRO A 404 -15.94 45.14 -9.91
N GLY A 405 -16.37 44.67 -8.73
CA GLY A 405 -15.51 44.49 -7.56
C GLY A 405 -15.41 43.07 -7.01
N SER A 406 -15.77 42.04 -7.76
CA SER A 406 -15.55 40.69 -7.27
C SER A 406 -14.05 40.34 -7.44
N PRO A 407 -13.25 40.31 -6.35
CA PRO A 407 -11.87 39.85 -6.48
C PRO A 407 -11.90 38.43 -7.02
N SER A 408 -11.24 38.22 -8.16
CA SER A 408 -11.01 36.90 -8.75
C SER A 408 -10.55 35.95 -7.63
N ARG A 409 -11.47 35.11 -7.16
CA ARG A 409 -11.16 34.09 -6.18
C ARG A 409 -10.06 33.23 -6.78
N VAL A 410 -8.85 33.42 -6.27
CA VAL A 410 -7.76 32.47 -6.47
C VAL A 410 -8.35 31.09 -6.24
N PRO A 411 -8.28 30.17 -7.19
CA PRO A 411 -8.86 28.84 -7.03
C PRO A 411 -8.16 28.16 -5.85
N THR A 412 -8.80 28.23 -4.68
CA THR A 412 -8.32 27.53 -3.49
C THR A 412 -8.39 26.03 -3.80
N LEU A 413 -7.25 25.35 -3.74
CA LEU A 413 -7.19 23.88 -3.89
C LEU A 413 -8.29 23.24 -3.01
N PRO A 414 -9.01 22.25 -3.52
CA PRO A 414 -9.97 21.50 -2.72
C PRO A 414 -9.34 21.07 -1.37
N PRO A 415 -10.04 21.23 -0.24
CA PRO A 415 -9.49 20.97 1.09
C PRO A 415 -8.76 19.64 1.26
N PRO A 416 -9.20 18.50 0.64
CA PRO A 416 -8.48 17.23 0.74
C PRO A 416 -7.11 17.25 0.05
N LEU A 417 -6.95 17.95 -1.07
CA LEU A 417 -5.66 18.05 -1.78
C LEU A 417 -4.64 18.89 -1.02
N ALA A 418 -5.08 19.96 -0.37
CA ALA A 418 -4.21 20.76 0.48
C ALA A 418 -3.70 19.95 1.69
N ARG A 419 -4.59 19.19 2.35
CA ARG A 419 -4.22 18.28 3.45
C ARG A 419 -3.23 17.20 2.99
N LEU A 420 -3.43 16.63 1.80
CA LEU A 420 -2.54 15.63 1.22
C LEU A 420 -1.12 16.19 1.05
N ALA A 421 -0.99 17.39 0.47
CA ALA A 421 0.31 18.04 0.26
C ALA A 421 1.05 18.33 1.57
N VAL A 422 0.33 18.76 2.62
CA VAL A 422 0.90 19.00 3.96
C VAL A 422 1.35 17.68 4.59
N THR A 423 0.49 16.66 4.60
CA THR A 423 0.81 15.34 5.18
C THR A 423 2.04 14.74 4.52
N GLN A 424 2.14 14.83 3.19
CA GLN A 424 3.29 14.30 2.46
C GLN A 424 4.57 15.09 2.74
N THR A 425 4.49 16.42 2.88
CA THR A 425 5.65 17.25 3.26
C THR A 425 6.15 16.86 4.65
N LEU A 426 5.23 16.65 5.61
CA LEU A 426 5.58 16.21 6.96
C LEU A 426 6.18 14.81 6.98
N LEU A 427 5.63 13.86 6.20
CA LEU A 427 6.20 12.52 6.05
C LEU A 427 7.64 12.55 5.53
N ASN A 428 7.91 13.40 4.53
CA ASN A 428 9.27 13.56 3.98
C ASN A 428 10.22 14.16 5.03
N LEU A 429 9.77 15.15 5.80
CA LEU A 429 10.57 15.78 6.86
C LEU A 429 10.89 14.79 7.99
N VAL A 430 9.90 14.02 8.42
CA VAL A 430 10.05 12.95 9.41
C VAL A 430 11.00 11.87 8.91
N GLY A 431 10.91 11.49 7.62
CA GLY A 431 11.83 10.56 6.97
C GLY A 431 13.27 11.07 6.96
N ILE A 432 13.49 12.35 6.66
CA ILE A 432 14.82 13.00 6.72
C ILE A 432 15.38 12.95 8.14
N GLY A 433 14.58 13.34 9.15
CA GLY A 433 15.00 13.32 10.57
C GLY A 433 15.36 11.92 11.05
N PHE A 434 14.54 10.92 10.68
CA PHE A 434 14.80 9.53 10.98
C PHE A 434 16.08 9.02 10.26
N GLY A 435 16.23 9.33 8.97
CA GLY A 435 17.41 8.95 8.19
C GLY A 435 18.70 9.52 8.79
N LEU A 436 18.67 10.78 9.21
CA LEU A 436 19.82 11.43 9.86
C LEU A 436 20.17 10.76 11.20
N SER A 437 19.17 10.39 12.01
CA SER A 437 19.40 9.68 13.28
C SER A 437 20.04 8.31 13.10
N MET A 438 19.79 7.64 11.96
CA MET A 438 20.42 6.35 11.63
C MET A 438 21.85 6.51 11.14
N LEU A 439 22.16 7.59 10.39
CA LEU A 439 23.49 7.84 9.86
C LEU A 439 24.48 8.33 10.93
N VAL A 440 23.98 9.05 11.94
CA VAL A 440 24.81 9.56 13.05
C VAL A 440 24.35 8.91 14.36
N PRO A 441 24.89 7.72 14.71
CA PRO A 441 24.52 7.03 15.95
C PRO A 441 24.76 7.92 17.17
N GLY A 442 23.78 7.98 18.08
CA GLY A 442 23.87 8.79 19.30
C GLY A 442 23.47 10.26 19.14
N MET A 443 23.17 10.75 17.91
CA MET A 443 22.69 12.12 17.71
C MET A 443 21.33 12.36 18.36
N LEU A 444 20.43 11.40 18.26
CA LEU A 444 19.11 11.46 18.88
C LEU A 444 18.96 10.38 19.95
N PRO A 445 18.46 10.73 21.14
CA PRO A 445 18.13 9.74 22.17
C PRO A 445 16.97 8.84 21.72
N LEU A 446 16.97 7.60 22.17
CA LEU A 446 15.99 6.57 21.78
C LEU A 446 14.51 7.01 21.92
N PRO A 447 14.10 7.76 22.99
CA PRO A 447 12.75 8.27 23.10
C PRO A 447 12.35 9.25 21.99
N VAL A 448 13.30 10.02 21.44
CA VAL A 448 13.04 10.93 20.31
C VAL A 448 12.81 10.12 19.04
N ILE A 449 13.60 9.08 18.79
CA ILE A 449 13.41 8.14 17.68
C ILE A 449 12.04 7.48 17.82
N ALA A 450 11.64 7.08 19.02
CA ALA A 450 10.31 6.56 19.32
C ALA A 450 9.20 7.54 18.93
N GLY A 451 9.33 8.80 19.31
CA GLY A 451 8.41 9.88 18.94
C GLY A 451 8.31 10.09 17.43
N ILE A 452 9.43 10.05 16.70
CA ILE A 452 9.50 10.14 15.24
C ILE A 452 8.71 8.99 14.60
N LEU A 453 8.85 7.76 15.09
CA LEU A 453 8.14 6.60 14.55
C LEU A 453 6.63 6.66 14.82
N ILE A 454 6.21 7.10 16.01
CA ILE A 454 4.79 7.31 16.35
C ILE A 454 4.18 8.38 15.44
N LEU A 455 4.90 9.50 15.25
CA LEU A 455 4.47 10.58 14.37
C LEU A 455 4.33 10.06 12.92
N ASN A 456 5.30 9.28 12.44
CA ASN A 456 5.25 8.67 11.12
C ASN A 456 4.02 7.75 10.96
N GLY A 457 3.75 6.90 11.96
CA GLY A 457 2.55 6.07 11.99
C GLY A 457 1.25 6.92 11.94
N GLY A 458 1.17 8.01 12.70
CA GLY A 458 0.05 8.94 12.68
C GLY A 458 -0.15 9.61 11.31
N LEU A 459 0.93 10.06 10.68
CA LEU A 459 0.91 10.67 9.34
C LEU A 459 0.49 9.68 8.26
N LEU A 460 0.93 8.41 8.34
CA LEU A 460 0.48 7.34 7.43
C LEU A 460 -1.01 7.03 7.61
N THR A 461 -1.50 7.02 8.85
CA THR A 461 -2.94 6.90 9.13
C THR A 461 -3.72 8.03 8.47
N GLN A 462 -3.26 9.28 8.63
CA GLN A 462 -3.86 10.45 8.00
C GLN A 462 -3.85 10.33 6.47
N LEU A 463 -2.73 9.91 5.89
CA LEU A 463 -2.61 9.67 4.45
C LEU A 463 -3.62 8.64 3.95
N ALA A 464 -3.75 7.50 4.66
CA ALA A 464 -4.71 6.45 4.32
C ALA A 464 -6.17 6.97 4.36
N LEU A 465 -6.51 7.81 5.34
CA LEU A 465 -7.85 8.43 5.44
C LEU A 465 -8.12 9.39 4.30
N ILE A 466 -7.13 10.21 3.91
CA ILE A 466 -7.26 11.15 2.78
C ILE A 466 -7.45 10.37 1.47
N LEU A 467 -6.66 9.32 1.23
CA LEU A 467 -6.80 8.48 0.03
C LEU A 467 -8.17 7.82 -0.03
N ARG A 468 -8.69 7.33 1.10
CA ARG A 468 -10.05 6.79 1.18
C ARG A 468 -11.12 7.83 0.81
N GLN A 469 -10.95 9.08 1.25
CA GLN A 469 -11.87 10.17 0.89
C GLN A 469 -11.81 10.49 -0.60
N LEU A 470 -10.61 10.48 -1.20
CA LEU A 470 -10.43 10.70 -2.63
C LEU A 470 -11.04 9.55 -3.46
N ASP A 471 -10.85 8.30 -3.04
CA ASP A 471 -11.47 7.15 -3.68
C ASP A 471 -13.01 7.26 -3.67
N ALA A 472 -13.60 7.73 -2.57
CA ALA A 472 -15.04 7.93 -2.44
C ALA A 472 -15.59 9.05 -3.36
N ILE A 473 -14.77 10.06 -3.67
CA ILE A 473 -15.15 11.17 -4.57
C ILE A 473 -15.02 10.74 -6.04
N THR A 474 -14.00 9.91 -6.35
CA THR A 474 -13.71 9.47 -7.72
C THR A 474 -14.58 8.30 -8.18
N THR A 475 -15.16 7.55 -7.25
CA THR A 475 -16.17 6.52 -7.52
C THR A 475 -17.54 7.14 -7.26
N PRO A 476 -18.30 7.56 -8.30
CA PRO A 476 -19.68 8.03 -8.11
C PRO A 476 -20.44 6.89 -7.40
N GLN A 477 -21.12 7.24 -6.33
CA GLN A 477 -22.03 6.30 -5.67
C GLN A 477 -23.04 5.82 -6.69
N ALA A 478 -22.94 4.54 -7.05
CA ALA A 478 -23.90 3.83 -7.88
C ALA A 478 -25.17 3.56 -7.08
#